data_7af1f9869432e37f96790263b1064666
#
_entry.id   7af1f9869432e37f96790263b1064666
#
_cell.length_a   1.000
_cell.length_b   1.000
_cell.length_c   1.000
_cell.angle_alpha   90.00
_cell.angle_beta   90.00
_cell.angle_gamma   90.00
#
_symmetry.space_group_name_H-M   'P 1'
#
loop_
_entity.id
_entity.type
_entity.pdbx_description
1 polymer ?
#
loop_
_entity_poly.entity_id
_entity_poly.type
_entity_poly.pdbx_seq_one_letter_code
_entity_poly.pdbx_strand_id
1 'polypeptide(L)'
;SINLLSKDLKNSETIALKIEDLKLNKDEINSIKDLEILLNKYGSDKAYKHKYHILYGKLLTPREEISNILEIGLGSNNTDLVSSMGKEGKPGASLRAFRDFCMNAEVIGADIDKRILFKEDRIKTFYVDQTSNSSLNNFKDKFTNKFDLIIDDGLHSPDANINTLRVATTLIKKGGSIVIEDINIKAIDIWMTMSNLLPSNIFKSQIIEAEGALLFLVQKF
;
A
#
# COMPACT_ATOMS: atom_id res chain seq x y z
N SER A 1 29.74 -11.97 14.90
CA SER A 1 28.52 -12.81 14.76
C SER A 1 27.48 -12.18 13.82
N ILE A 2 27.30 -10.85 13.82
CA ILE A 2 26.37 -10.15 12.89
C ILE A 2 26.86 -10.25 11.44
N ASN A 3 28.18 -10.17 11.20
CA ASN A 3 28.77 -10.32 9.85
C ASN A 3 28.69 -11.76 9.29
N LEU A 4 28.58 -12.78 10.14
CA LEU A 4 28.35 -14.16 9.71
C LEU A 4 26.89 -14.38 9.30
N LEU A 5 25.94 -13.88 10.08
CA LEU A 5 24.52 -13.91 9.74
C LEU A 5 24.21 -13.18 8.43
N SER A 6 24.87 -12.04 8.17
CA SER A 6 24.69 -11.30 6.91
C SER A 6 25.30 -12.01 5.69
N LYS A 7 26.31 -12.90 5.90
CA LYS A 7 26.92 -13.70 4.84
C LYS A 7 26.10 -14.95 4.50
N ASP A 8 25.49 -15.56 5.50
CA ASP A 8 24.60 -16.72 5.31
C ASP A 8 23.25 -16.31 4.69
N LEU A 9 22.76 -15.09 5.03
CA LEU A 9 21.57 -14.50 4.39
C LEU A 9 21.80 -14.11 2.92
N LYS A 10 23.05 -13.81 2.51
CA LYS A 10 23.39 -13.53 1.10
C LYS A 10 23.44 -14.77 0.21
N ASN A 11 23.44 -15.95 0.79
CA ASN A 11 23.49 -17.23 0.05
C ASN A 11 22.14 -17.97 -0.01
N SER A 12 21.06 -17.41 0.57
CA SER A 12 19.74 -18.00 0.50
C SER A 12 18.79 -17.12 -0.30
N GLU A 13 18.31 -17.63 -1.41
CA GLU A 13 17.13 -17.25 -2.18
C GLU A 13 16.75 -15.75 -2.19
N THR A 14 16.50 -15.21 -3.34
CA THR A 14 16.09 -13.82 -3.62
C THR A 14 15.19 -13.26 -2.51
N ILE A 15 15.72 -12.35 -1.69
CA ILE A 15 15.00 -11.74 -0.55
C ILE A 15 13.69 -11.06 -1.01
N ALA A 16 13.65 -10.59 -2.24
CA ALA A 16 12.49 -9.96 -2.85
C ALA A 16 12.10 -10.64 -4.16
N LEU A 17 10.81 -10.82 -4.38
CA LEU A 17 10.26 -11.24 -5.67
C LEU A 17 10.17 -10.02 -6.58
N LYS A 18 10.69 -10.12 -7.79
CA LYS A 18 10.50 -9.04 -8.78
C LYS A 18 9.05 -8.96 -9.19
N ILE A 19 8.55 -7.73 -9.32
CA ILE A 19 7.14 -7.50 -9.68
C ILE A 19 6.80 -8.08 -11.06
N GLU A 20 7.76 -8.12 -11.98
CA GLU A 20 7.62 -8.72 -13.31
C GLU A 20 7.53 -10.25 -13.28
N ASP A 21 8.02 -10.89 -12.21
CA ASP A 21 8.00 -12.36 -12.04
C ASP A 21 6.70 -12.85 -11.38
N LEU A 22 5.76 -11.95 -11.08
CA LEU A 22 4.46 -12.32 -10.57
C LEU A 22 3.72 -13.24 -11.56
N LYS A 23 3.27 -14.39 -11.09
CA LYS A 23 2.42 -15.28 -11.91
C LYS A 23 1.06 -14.62 -12.10
N LEU A 24 0.69 -14.39 -13.35
CA LEU A 24 -0.52 -13.68 -13.76
C LEU A 24 -1.39 -14.58 -14.63
N ASN A 25 -2.69 -14.57 -14.40
CA ASN A 25 -3.68 -15.12 -15.31
C ASN A 25 -4.17 -14.05 -16.32
N LYS A 26 -5.03 -14.46 -17.26
CA LYS A 26 -5.51 -13.58 -18.33
C LYS A 26 -6.32 -12.37 -17.82
N ASP A 27 -7.14 -12.57 -16.79
CA ASP A 27 -7.99 -11.52 -16.24
C ASP A 27 -7.16 -10.51 -15.45
N GLU A 28 -6.15 -10.99 -14.71
CA GLU A 28 -5.18 -10.13 -14.03
C GLU A 28 -4.38 -9.27 -15.04
N ILE A 29 -3.95 -9.84 -16.17
CA ILE A 29 -3.23 -9.10 -17.23
C ILE A 29 -4.12 -7.98 -17.81
N ASN A 30 -5.41 -8.24 -18.04
CA ASN A 30 -6.33 -7.22 -18.51
C ASN A 30 -6.55 -6.13 -17.46
N SER A 31 -6.76 -6.52 -16.20
CA SER A 31 -6.91 -5.61 -15.07
C SER A 31 -5.69 -4.70 -14.88
N ILE A 32 -4.48 -5.23 -15.03
CA ILE A 32 -3.23 -4.45 -14.97
C ILE A 32 -3.21 -3.34 -16.02
N LYS A 33 -3.57 -3.65 -17.27
CA LYS A 33 -3.62 -2.66 -18.36
C LYS A 33 -4.69 -1.59 -18.12
N ASP A 34 -5.88 -1.99 -17.70
CA ASP A 34 -6.97 -1.05 -17.39
C ASP A 34 -6.58 -0.12 -16.23
N LEU A 35 -5.97 -0.66 -15.17
CA LEU A 35 -5.53 0.13 -14.02
C LEU A 35 -4.37 1.08 -14.38
N GLU A 36 -3.43 0.64 -15.23
CA GLU A 36 -2.34 1.50 -15.73
C GLU A 36 -2.90 2.75 -16.42
N ILE A 37 -3.89 2.56 -17.30
CA ILE A 37 -4.55 3.66 -18.01
C ILE A 37 -5.19 4.65 -17.02
N LEU A 38 -5.88 4.16 -15.99
CA LEU A 38 -6.56 5.01 -15.02
C LEU A 38 -5.56 5.75 -14.13
N LEU A 39 -4.51 5.09 -13.62
CA LEU A 39 -3.48 5.73 -12.83
C LEU A 39 -2.77 6.85 -13.62
N ASN A 40 -2.43 6.59 -14.89
CA ASN A 40 -1.86 7.62 -15.77
C ASN A 40 -2.84 8.75 -16.06
N LYS A 41 -4.12 8.46 -16.30
CA LYS A 41 -5.18 9.46 -16.50
C LYS A 41 -5.28 10.44 -15.33
N TYR A 42 -5.21 9.95 -14.10
CA TYR A 42 -5.28 10.78 -12.90
C TYR A 42 -3.93 11.38 -12.50
N GLY A 43 -2.82 10.92 -13.11
CA GLY A 43 -1.47 11.42 -12.85
C GLY A 43 -0.86 10.86 -11.57
N SER A 44 -1.21 9.63 -11.20
CA SER A 44 -0.53 8.89 -10.14
C SER A 44 0.78 8.29 -10.65
N ASP A 45 1.85 8.42 -9.88
CA ASP A 45 3.17 7.86 -10.21
C ASP A 45 3.27 6.33 -10.01
N LYS A 46 2.27 5.72 -9.40
CA LYS A 46 2.19 4.26 -9.18
C LYS A 46 2.26 3.43 -10.49
N ALA A 47 1.92 4.02 -11.64
CA ALA A 47 2.07 3.35 -12.94
C ALA A 47 3.39 3.71 -13.63
N TYR A 48 3.56 4.97 -14.02
CA TYR A 48 4.65 5.36 -14.92
C TYR A 48 6.05 5.36 -14.25
N LYS A 49 6.11 5.51 -12.92
CA LYS A 49 7.37 5.60 -12.20
C LYS A 49 7.78 4.27 -11.53
N HIS A 50 6.84 3.61 -10.85
CA HIS A 50 7.14 2.48 -9.98
C HIS A 50 6.58 1.14 -10.46
N LYS A 51 5.72 1.12 -11.49
CA LYS A 51 5.04 -0.09 -12.02
C LYS A 51 4.18 -0.83 -10.98
N TYR A 52 3.76 -0.16 -9.91
CA TYR A 52 2.91 -0.76 -8.86
C TYR A 52 1.55 -1.23 -9.39
N HIS A 53 1.08 -0.66 -10.53
CA HIS A 53 -0.13 -1.12 -11.21
C HIS A 53 -0.14 -2.63 -11.50
N ILE A 54 1.03 -3.27 -11.67
CA ILE A 54 1.15 -4.72 -11.88
C ILE A 54 0.67 -5.47 -10.64
N LEU A 55 1.16 -5.08 -9.46
CA LEU A 55 0.72 -5.68 -8.20
C LEU A 55 -0.74 -5.37 -7.91
N TYR A 56 -1.14 -4.09 -8.02
CA TYR A 56 -2.51 -3.68 -7.68
C TYR A 56 -3.54 -4.24 -8.65
N GLY A 57 -3.25 -4.31 -9.95
CA GLY A 57 -4.13 -4.96 -10.93
C GLY A 57 -4.36 -6.43 -10.60
N LYS A 58 -3.31 -7.14 -10.14
CA LYS A 58 -3.45 -8.52 -9.65
C LYS A 58 -4.30 -8.59 -8.38
N LEU A 59 -3.99 -7.78 -7.35
CA LEU A 59 -4.65 -7.84 -6.04
C LEU A 59 -6.14 -7.43 -6.09
N LEU A 60 -6.50 -6.59 -7.06
CA LEU A 60 -7.86 -6.08 -7.25
C LEU A 60 -8.66 -6.88 -8.30
N THR A 61 -8.22 -8.09 -8.67
CA THR A 61 -8.93 -8.97 -9.59
C THR A 61 -9.53 -10.16 -8.83
N PRO A 62 -10.86 -10.43 -8.98
CA PRO A 62 -11.83 -9.72 -9.83
C PRO A 62 -12.31 -8.40 -9.20
N ARG A 63 -12.24 -7.31 -9.97
CA ARG A 63 -12.53 -5.95 -9.48
C ARG A 63 -13.97 -5.70 -9.02
N GLU A 64 -14.90 -6.53 -9.49
CA GLU A 64 -16.32 -6.48 -9.15
C GLU A 64 -16.58 -6.94 -7.69
N GLU A 65 -15.69 -7.75 -7.13
CA GLU A 65 -15.76 -8.25 -5.76
C GLU A 65 -15.14 -7.29 -4.74
N ILE A 66 -14.38 -6.30 -5.20
CA ILE A 66 -13.74 -5.31 -4.34
C ILE A 66 -14.79 -4.29 -3.87
N SER A 67 -14.94 -4.19 -2.58
CA SER A 67 -15.94 -3.33 -1.96
C SER A 67 -15.35 -2.18 -1.13
N ASN A 68 -14.12 -2.30 -0.63
CA ASN A 68 -13.51 -1.23 0.16
C ASN A 68 -11.99 -1.21 0.01
N ILE A 69 -11.45 -0.03 -0.31
CA ILE A 69 -10.02 0.23 -0.40
C ILE A 69 -9.66 1.34 0.59
N LEU A 70 -8.53 1.20 1.28
CA LEU A 70 -7.94 2.23 2.12
C LEU A 70 -6.54 2.58 1.61
N GLU A 71 -6.25 3.87 1.49
CA GLU A 71 -4.90 4.38 1.25
C GLU A 71 -4.55 5.44 2.30
N ILE A 72 -3.40 5.28 2.96
CA ILE A 72 -2.82 6.25 3.88
C ILE A 72 -1.63 6.90 3.17
N GLY A 73 -1.65 8.24 3.07
CA GLY A 73 -0.80 9.02 2.19
C GLY A 73 -1.54 9.35 0.90
N LEU A 74 -1.91 10.63 0.72
CA LEU A 74 -2.69 11.06 -0.44
C LEU A 74 -1.85 11.85 -1.45
N GLY A 75 -0.55 11.99 -1.19
CA GLY A 75 0.36 12.73 -2.04
C GLY A 75 0.20 14.25 -1.92
N SER A 76 0.45 14.81 -0.72
CA SER A 76 0.37 16.25 -0.52
C SER A 76 1.30 17.01 -1.47
N ASN A 77 0.78 18.08 -2.08
CA ASN A 77 1.56 19.03 -2.88
C ASN A 77 2.04 20.25 -2.08
N ASN A 78 1.81 20.29 -0.78
CA ASN A 78 2.30 21.33 0.11
C ASN A 78 3.75 21.05 0.52
N THR A 79 4.68 21.87 0.04
CA THR A 79 6.13 21.66 0.16
C THR A 79 6.71 21.88 1.56
N ASP A 80 5.88 22.28 2.53
CA ASP A 80 6.23 22.37 3.95
C ASP A 80 6.15 21.03 4.70
N LEU A 81 5.70 19.97 4.05
CA LEU A 81 5.65 18.61 4.61
C LEU A 81 6.83 17.76 4.12
N VAL A 82 7.31 16.88 5.01
CA VAL A 82 8.43 15.98 4.73
C VAL A 82 8.11 14.99 3.61
N SER A 83 6.87 14.49 3.56
CA SER A 83 6.37 13.53 2.55
C SER A 83 5.66 14.22 1.38
N SER A 84 6.01 15.49 1.08
CA SER A 84 5.41 16.20 -0.04
C SER A 84 5.86 15.63 -1.39
N MET A 85 4.92 15.43 -2.29
CA MET A 85 5.18 15.11 -3.70
C MET A 85 5.64 16.32 -4.54
N GLY A 86 5.81 17.48 -3.90
CA GLY A 86 6.14 18.73 -4.58
C GLY A 86 4.94 19.40 -5.24
N LYS A 87 5.15 20.59 -5.78
CA LYS A 87 4.08 21.46 -6.30
C LYS A 87 3.22 20.84 -7.40
N GLU A 88 3.79 19.90 -8.17
CA GLU A 88 3.09 19.21 -9.26
C GLU A 88 2.33 17.96 -8.78
N GLY A 89 2.44 17.61 -7.50
CA GLY A 89 1.70 16.52 -6.89
C GLY A 89 0.18 16.69 -7.07
N LYS A 90 -0.52 15.57 -7.26
CA LYS A 90 -1.98 15.55 -7.46
C LYS A 90 -2.64 14.75 -6.32
N PRO A 91 -2.98 15.42 -5.20
CA PRO A 91 -3.54 14.73 -4.04
C PRO A 91 -4.76 13.87 -4.40
N GLY A 92 -4.73 12.60 -3.97
CA GLY A 92 -5.80 11.63 -4.21
C GLY A 92 -5.91 11.14 -5.66
N ALA A 93 -4.86 11.26 -6.48
CA ALA A 93 -4.84 10.73 -7.85
C ALA A 93 -5.11 9.21 -7.87
N SER A 94 -4.42 8.46 -7.02
CA SER A 94 -4.60 7.00 -6.86
C SER A 94 -6.01 6.64 -6.39
N LEU A 95 -6.58 7.38 -5.44
CA LEU A 95 -7.94 7.13 -4.96
C LEU A 95 -8.98 7.19 -6.09
N ARG A 96 -8.84 8.19 -6.98
CA ARG A 96 -9.76 8.35 -8.12
C ARG A 96 -9.57 7.23 -9.13
N ALA A 97 -8.32 6.78 -9.36
CA ALA A 97 -8.04 5.65 -10.23
C ALA A 97 -8.65 4.35 -9.68
N PHE A 98 -8.48 4.07 -8.39
CA PHE A 98 -9.05 2.87 -7.74
C PHE A 98 -10.58 2.91 -7.71
N ARG A 99 -11.20 4.07 -7.47
CA ARG A 99 -12.65 4.24 -7.52
C ARG A 99 -13.21 3.92 -8.90
N ASP A 100 -12.57 4.42 -9.97
CA ASP A 100 -13.05 4.20 -11.33
C ASP A 100 -12.73 2.77 -11.81
N PHE A 101 -11.68 2.15 -11.27
CA PHE A 101 -11.31 0.76 -11.56
C PHE A 101 -12.25 -0.23 -10.88
N CYS A 102 -12.51 -0.07 -9.57
CA CYS A 102 -13.39 -0.91 -8.77
C CYS A 102 -14.76 -0.23 -8.60
N MET A 103 -15.66 -0.45 -9.55
CA MET A 103 -16.93 0.29 -9.66
C MET A 103 -17.87 0.12 -8.45
N ASN A 104 -17.70 -0.96 -7.69
CA ASN A 104 -18.50 -1.25 -6.48
C ASN A 104 -17.82 -0.79 -5.18
N ALA A 105 -16.57 -0.30 -5.26
CA ALA A 105 -15.79 0.01 -4.07
C ALA A 105 -16.08 1.40 -3.50
N GLU A 106 -16.15 1.49 -2.16
CA GLU A 106 -15.86 2.73 -1.43
C GLU A 106 -14.33 2.84 -1.24
N VAL A 107 -13.78 4.00 -1.56
CA VAL A 107 -12.36 4.29 -1.41
C VAL A 107 -12.18 5.28 -0.27
N ILE A 108 -11.42 4.87 0.73
CA ILE A 108 -11.11 5.69 1.90
C ILE A 108 -9.67 6.16 1.79
N GLY A 109 -9.46 7.45 1.94
CA GLY A 109 -8.13 8.03 2.01
C GLY A 109 -7.83 8.60 3.39
N ALA A 110 -6.56 8.63 3.78
CA ALA A 110 -6.14 9.26 5.03
C ALA A 110 -4.81 9.99 4.84
N ASP A 111 -4.67 11.17 5.42
CA ASP A 111 -3.45 11.96 5.35
C ASP A 111 -3.28 12.84 6.60
N ILE A 112 -2.03 13.21 6.89
CA ILE A 112 -1.69 14.18 7.93
C ILE A 112 -2.00 15.61 7.48
N ASP A 113 -2.01 15.88 6.18
CA ASP A 113 -2.30 17.21 5.64
C ASP A 113 -3.80 17.43 5.48
N LYS A 114 -4.37 18.15 6.45
CA LYS A 114 -5.80 18.49 6.41
C LYS A 114 -6.22 19.32 5.21
N ARG A 115 -5.29 20.03 4.55
CA ARG A 115 -5.56 20.94 3.43
C ARG A 115 -5.91 20.20 2.14
N ILE A 116 -5.49 18.93 2.02
CA ILE A 116 -5.73 18.09 0.84
C ILE A 116 -6.88 17.09 1.04
N LEU A 117 -7.53 17.12 2.20
CA LEU A 117 -8.66 16.23 2.45
C LEU A 117 -9.88 16.68 1.63
N PHE A 118 -10.58 15.71 1.07
CA PHE A 118 -11.75 15.94 0.23
C PHE A 118 -12.80 14.83 0.36
N LYS A 119 -13.95 15.06 -0.24
CA LYS A 119 -15.02 14.08 -0.41
C LYS A 119 -15.54 14.15 -1.83
N GLU A 120 -15.61 13.02 -2.50
CA GLU A 120 -16.21 12.83 -3.82
C GLU A 120 -17.15 11.62 -3.80
N ASP A 121 -17.80 11.36 -4.93
CA ASP A 121 -18.60 10.14 -5.06
C ASP A 121 -17.72 8.91 -4.80
N ARG A 122 -18.16 8.05 -3.87
CA ARG A 122 -17.46 6.85 -3.37
C ARG A 122 -16.04 7.09 -2.82
N ILE A 123 -15.63 8.34 -2.57
CA ILE A 123 -14.36 8.68 -1.92
C ILE A 123 -14.62 9.51 -0.67
N LYS A 124 -14.02 9.12 0.45
CA LYS A 124 -14.00 9.88 1.70
C LYS A 124 -12.59 9.93 2.25
N THR A 125 -12.13 11.12 2.66
CA THR A 125 -10.79 11.27 3.23
C THR A 125 -10.85 11.73 4.68
N PHE A 126 -9.84 11.32 5.47
CA PHE A 126 -9.75 11.53 6.90
C PHE A 126 -8.37 12.04 7.29
N TYR A 127 -8.33 12.79 8.39
CA TYR A 127 -7.05 13.14 9.02
C TYR A 127 -6.50 11.92 9.78
N VAL A 128 -5.24 11.57 9.51
CA VAL A 128 -4.48 10.56 10.25
C VAL A 128 -3.03 11.00 10.35
N ASP A 129 -2.48 10.92 11.55
CA ASP A 129 -1.06 11.01 11.83
C ASP A 129 -0.53 9.61 12.14
N GLN A 130 0.29 9.05 11.24
CA GLN A 130 0.88 7.71 11.35
C GLN A 130 1.86 7.58 12.52
N THR A 131 2.41 8.70 13.02
CA THR A 131 3.32 8.71 14.18
C THR A 131 2.58 8.70 15.50
N SER A 132 1.27 8.95 15.49
CA SER A 132 0.40 9.00 16.65
C SER A 132 -0.47 7.75 16.78
N ASN A 133 -0.17 6.92 17.79
CA ASN A 133 -0.99 5.75 18.12
C ASN A 133 -2.46 6.11 18.40
N SER A 134 -2.70 7.25 19.06
CA SER A 134 -4.08 7.72 19.35
C SER A 134 -4.81 8.11 18.06
N SER A 135 -4.15 8.79 17.12
CA SER A 135 -4.71 9.14 15.83
C SER A 135 -5.12 7.90 15.03
N LEU A 136 -4.21 6.93 14.93
CA LEU A 136 -4.47 5.67 14.24
C LEU A 136 -5.57 4.83 14.89
N ASN A 137 -5.61 4.76 16.23
CA ASN A 137 -6.66 4.04 16.93
C ASN A 137 -8.03 4.72 16.75
N ASN A 138 -8.12 6.05 16.86
CA ASN A 138 -9.35 6.80 16.60
C ASN A 138 -9.85 6.64 15.15
N PHE A 139 -8.93 6.50 14.20
CA PHE A 139 -9.27 6.18 12.83
C PHE A 139 -9.78 4.74 12.69
N LYS A 140 -9.04 3.78 13.25
CA LYS A 140 -9.40 2.36 13.25
C LYS A 140 -10.81 2.12 13.79
N ASP A 141 -11.18 2.79 14.90
CA ASP A 141 -12.47 2.58 15.59
C ASP A 141 -13.69 2.98 14.74
N LYS A 142 -13.46 3.66 13.61
CA LYS A 142 -14.53 3.96 12.61
C LYS A 142 -14.85 2.78 11.69
N PHE A 143 -14.02 1.73 11.69
CA PHE A 143 -14.11 0.63 10.76
C PHE A 143 -13.89 -0.71 11.47
N THR A 144 -14.45 -1.80 10.92
CA THR A 144 -14.27 -3.16 11.45
C THR A 144 -14.13 -4.14 10.29
N ASN A 145 -12.99 -4.83 10.16
CA ASN A 145 -12.73 -5.87 9.13
C ASN A 145 -13.31 -5.52 7.75
N LYS A 146 -13.05 -4.28 7.31
CA LYS A 146 -13.81 -3.69 6.22
C LYS A 146 -13.12 -3.79 4.86
N PHE A 147 -11.79 -3.77 4.82
CA PHE A 147 -11.03 -3.47 3.61
C PHE A 147 -10.58 -4.72 2.86
N ASP A 148 -10.68 -4.68 1.54
CA ASP A 148 -10.13 -5.68 0.61
C ASP A 148 -8.66 -5.38 0.32
N LEU A 149 -8.30 -4.08 0.25
CA LEU A 149 -6.94 -3.60 0.09
C LEU A 149 -6.68 -2.44 1.04
N ILE A 150 -5.52 -2.47 1.71
CA ILE A 150 -4.99 -1.35 2.51
C ILE A 150 -3.61 -1.01 1.97
N ILE A 151 -3.38 0.26 1.66
CA ILE A 151 -2.11 0.79 1.14
C ILE A 151 -1.56 1.80 2.15
N ASP A 152 -0.28 1.68 2.48
CA ASP A 152 0.49 2.68 3.20
C ASP A 152 1.51 3.30 2.25
N ASP A 153 1.24 4.52 1.81
CA ASP A 153 2.05 5.36 0.94
C ASP A 153 2.30 6.73 1.62
N GLY A 154 2.56 6.70 2.92
CA GLY A 154 2.60 7.91 3.75
C GLY A 154 4.01 8.44 4.03
N LEU A 155 4.48 8.29 5.27
CA LEU A 155 5.75 8.90 5.72
C LEU A 155 7.00 8.10 5.29
N HIS A 156 6.87 6.87 4.85
CA HIS A 156 7.96 5.95 4.44
C HIS A 156 9.04 5.74 5.52
N SER A 157 8.71 5.95 6.79
CA SER A 157 9.60 5.60 7.90
C SER A 157 9.18 4.26 8.52
N PRO A 158 10.13 3.40 8.92
CA PRO A 158 9.79 2.10 9.51
C PRO A 158 8.81 2.19 10.68
N ASP A 159 8.98 3.16 11.58
CA ASP A 159 8.10 3.33 12.74
C ASP A 159 6.66 3.68 12.34
N ALA A 160 6.48 4.61 11.40
CA ALA A 160 5.16 4.99 10.90
C ALA A 160 4.49 3.84 10.16
N ASN A 161 5.23 3.14 9.30
CA ASN A 161 4.74 2.00 8.55
C ASN A 161 4.35 0.81 9.48
N ILE A 162 5.14 0.53 10.53
CA ILE A 162 4.82 -0.50 11.52
C ILE A 162 3.54 -0.13 12.30
N ASN A 163 3.38 1.14 12.68
CA ASN A 163 2.15 1.62 13.31
C ASN A 163 0.93 1.42 12.41
N THR A 164 1.05 1.73 11.12
CA THR A 164 0.02 1.47 10.11
C THR A 164 -0.24 -0.03 9.99
N LEU A 165 0.79 -0.85 9.84
CA LEU A 165 0.66 -2.30 9.70
C LEU A 165 -0.10 -2.92 10.88
N ARG A 166 0.23 -2.50 12.12
CA ARG A 166 -0.47 -2.92 13.35
C ARG A 166 -1.97 -2.67 13.28
N VAL A 167 -2.39 -1.52 12.79
CA VAL A 167 -3.81 -1.17 12.63
C VAL A 167 -4.42 -1.91 11.44
N ALA A 168 -3.73 -1.95 10.31
CA ALA A 168 -4.18 -2.58 9.07
C ALA A 168 -4.50 -4.07 9.25
N THR A 169 -3.69 -4.82 10.04
CA THR A 169 -3.95 -6.24 10.33
C THR A 169 -5.29 -6.48 11.02
N THR A 170 -5.83 -5.49 11.74
CA THR A 170 -7.15 -5.57 12.39
C THR A 170 -8.30 -5.14 11.47
N LEU A 171 -8.00 -4.35 10.43
CA LEU A 171 -8.99 -3.78 9.52
C LEU A 171 -9.17 -4.58 8.22
N ILE A 172 -8.16 -5.37 7.86
CA ILE A 172 -8.18 -6.15 6.63
C ILE A 172 -9.12 -7.35 6.73
N LYS A 173 -9.93 -7.59 5.69
CA LYS A 173 -10.77 -8.77 5.56
C LYS A 173 -9.94 -10.03 5.38
N LYS A 174 -10.53 -11.19 5.63
CA LYS A 174 -10.05 -12.47 5.10
C LYS A 174 -10.04 -12.41 3.56
N GLY A 175 -8.95 -12.85 2.95
CA GLY A 175 -8.70 -12.72 1.51
C GLY A 175 -8.12 -11.37 1.08
N GLY A 176 -8.11 -10.37 1.97
CA GLY A 176 -7.59 -9.05 1.66
C GLY A 176 -6.08 -8.92 1.77
N SER A 177 -5.55 -7.82 1.25
CA SER A 177 -4.11 -7.52 1.16
C SER A 177 -3.76 -6.18 1.77
N ILE A 178 -2.59 -6.11 2.43
CA ILE A 178 -1.96 -4.88 2.92
C ILE A 178 -0.67 -4.69 2.13
N VAL A 179 -0.43 -3.49 1.62
CA VAL A 179 0.80 -3.13 0.92
C VAL A 179 1.40 -1.91 1.59
N ILE A 180 2.66 -2.02 2.02
CA ILE A 180 3.47 -0.90 2.48
C ILE A 180 4.40 -0.53 1.31
N GLU A 181 4.24 0.67 0.77
CA GLU A 181 5.03 1.17 -0.34
C GLU A 181 6.36 1.79 0.10
N ASP A 182 7.29 1.86 -0.82
CA ASP A 182 8.56 2.58 -0.71
C ASP A 182 9.38 2.22 0.53
N ILE A 183 9.40 0.93 0.92
CA ILE A 183 10.24 0.50 2.02
C ILE A 183 11.72 0.65 1.66
N ASN A 184 12.49 1.24 2.59
CA ASN A 184 13.90 1.49 2.36
C ASN A 184 14.70 0.19 2.41
N ILE A 185 15.55 -0.06 1.39
CA ILE A 185 16.43 -1.24 1.35
C ILE A 185 17.35 -1.34 2.60
N LYS A 186 17.74 -0.21 3.19
CA LYS A 186 18.56 -0.20 4.43
C LYS A 186 17.78 -0.70 5.65
N ALA A 187 16.46 -0.72 5.58
CA ALA A 187 15.57 -1.22 6.63
C ALA A 187 15.03 -2.63 6.32
N ILE A 188 15.60 -3.35 5.35
CA ILE A 188 15.11 -4.65 4.90
C ILE A 188 15.03 -5.67 6.06
N ASP A 189 16.01 -5.65 6.97
CA ASP A 189 16.06 -6.56 8.13
C ASP A 189 14.86 -6.34 9.08
N ILE A 190 14.35 -5.11 9.16
CA ILE A 190 13.13 -4.79 9.92
C ILE A 190 11.94 -5.52 9.28
N TRP A 191 11.81 -5.45 7.96
CA TRP A 191 10.69 -6.08 7.23
C TRP A 191 10.77 -7.61 7.25
N MET A 192 11.97 -8.17 7.20
CA MET A 192 12.18 -9.61 7.42
C MET A 192 11.75 -10.02 8.84
N THR A 193 12.09 -9.20 9.85
CA THR A 193 11.65 -9.43 11.22
C THR A 193 10.12 -9.33 11.33
N MET A 194 9.52 -8.31 10.74
CA MET A 194 8.05 -8.16 10.71
C MET A 194 7.36 -9.35 10.03
N SER A 195 7.93 -9.87 8.94
CA SER A 195 7.45 -11.09 8.29
C SER A 195 7.40 -12.29 9.26
N ASN A 196 8.44 -12.44 10.08
CA ASN A 196 8.51 -13.54 11.06
C ASN A 196 7.59 -13.34 12.28
N LEU A 197 7.25 -12.09 12.62
CA LEU A 197 6.36 -11.76 13.73
C LEU A 197 4.87 -11.91 13.38
N LEU A 198 4.51 -11.84 12.10
CA LEU A 198 3.12 -12.05 11.67
C LEU A 198 2.72 -13.51 11.89
N PRO A 199 1.53 -13.78 12.49
CA PRO A 199 1.04 -15.14 12.69
C PRO A 199 0.88 -15.88 11.35
N SER A 200 1.73 -16.87 11.09
CA SER A 200 1.80 -17.59 9.82
C SER A 200 0.55 -18.41 9.48
N ASN A 201 -0.30 -18.67 10.47
CA ASN A 201 -1.62 -19.31 10.29
C ASN A 201 -2.73 -18.33 9.87
N ILE A 202 -2.44 -17.02 9.85
CA ILE A 202 -3.40 -15.95 9.50
C ILE A 202 -2.89 -15.14 8.33
N PHE A 203 -1.58 -14.88 8.26
CA PHE A 203 -0.96 -14.00 7.30
C PHE A 203 0.17 -14.67 6.54
N LYS A 204 0.29 -14.33 5.28
CA LYS A 204 1.48 -14.54 4.46
C LYS A 204 2.05 -13.19 4.09
N SER A 205 3.37 -13.04 4.16
CA SER A 205 4.04 -11.80 3.75
C SER A 205 5.14 -12.07 2.73
N GLN A 206 5.44 -11.06 1.93
CA GLN A 206 6.46 -11.10 0.91
C GLN A 206 7.00 -9.69 0.62
N ILE A 207 8.30 -9.58 0.38
CA ILE A 207 8.90 -8.36 -0.16
C ILE A 207 8.84 -8.44 -1.68
N ILE A 208 8.36 -7.38 -2.32
CA ILE A 208 8.25 -7.26 -3.78
C ILE A 208 9.22 -6.16 -4.22
N GLU A 209 10.06 -6.46 -5.20
CA GLU A 209 10.93 -5.49 -5.86
C GLU A 209 10.21 -4.94 -7.10
N ALA A 210 9.98 -3.63 -7.10
CA ALA A 210 9.42 -2.89 -8.21
C ALA A 210 10.46 -1.92 -8.80
N GLU A 211 10.10 -1.14 -9.81
CA GLU A 211 11.03 -0.20 -10.42
C GLU A 211 11.43 0.92 -9.44
N GLY A 212 12.69 0.85 -8.98
CA GLY A 212 13.28 1.83 -8.07
C GLY A 212 12.76 1.80 -6.64
N ALA A 213 11.97 0.79 -6.24
CA ALA A 213 11.36 0.71 -4.93
C ALA A 213 11.11 -0.73 -4.46
N LEU A 214 10.91 -0.89 -3.14
CA LEU A 214 10.48 -2.14 -2.54
C LEU A 214 9.12 -1.96 -1.86
N LEU A 215 8.31 -3.02 -1.91
CA LEU A 215 7.01 -3.11 -1.27
C LEU A 215 7.01 -4.26 -0.26
N PHE A 216 6.30 -4.08 0.86
CA PHE A 216 6.01 -5.17 1.77
C PHE A 216 4.53 -5.55 1.64
N LEU A 217 4.27 -6.70 1.04
CA LEU A 217 2.94 -7.28 0.86
C LEU A 217 2.60 -8.20 2.03
N VAL A 218 1.41 -8.05 2.59
CA VAL A 218 0.83 -8.96 3.59
C VAL A 218 -0.57 -9.37 3.14
N GLN A 219 -0.84 -10.66 3.09
CA GLN A 219 -2.14 -11.23 2.71
C GLN A 219 -2.75 -12.01 3.87
N LYS A 220 -4.04 -11.78 4.15
CA LYS A 220 -4.80 -12.49 5.19
C LYS A 220 -5.63 -13.61 4.57
N PHE A 221 -5.53 -14.85 5.06
CA PHE A 221 -6.29 -16.02 4.60
C PHE A 221 -7.19 -16.62 5.68
#